data_7403dbcf09940fb5c273f8b2097bcaf2
#
_entry.id   7403dbcf09940fb5c273f8b2097bcaf2
#
_cell.length_a   1.000
_cell.length_b   1.000
_cell.length_c   1.000
_cell.angle_alpha   90.00
_cell.angle_beta   90.00
_cell.angle_gamma   90.00
#
_symmetry.space_group_name_H-M   'P 1'
#
loop_
_entity.id
_entity.type
_entity.pdbx_description
1 polymer ?
#
loop_
_entity_poly.entity_id
_entity_poly.type
_entity_poly.pdbx_seq_one_letter_code
_entity_poly.pdbx_strand_id
1 'polypeptide(L)'
;MTRRLPAVLAACVVLMAGCASDGGDRSQSAGQTTHPASVERLRLSGGDYGYPSPFGYVRGAGLILASYIFDTLLWEDSTGDPIPWLAQEWSSSPDGLEWRFTLRDDATWQDGRPVTADDVKFTFDYVTTGPASGVSRLAPSLDLKEVVAESPSTVVIRLNKPTAVFEEDVAMRLFIIPRHIWSDVADPAKFREPGAVVGSGPYKLASIDEAAGTYLYTANESFYLGSPYVKRLELVPAPDELLALQRGEIDAGELLEEPAPEEQIKAFESNPRFTKLDGPYDWLLALHINLAKGFPYDRREFRQAIAYGLDRKDMVTRLLQGRGAPGTVGGLSPDHPLLAPDLPTYDRDVPRAMSMLDALGLKDANEDGLRDLPGGAPFVQELQANSRFTPKSAELVKEYLREVGIDVRIRMLDKATADESAGQGNYTMALIGYGGMSGDPDQNLRSRYAASPKSTSFTRAIGYSNPAVTDLAERQLIALDAEQRKPLVQDIQRLVAEDLPIIPLYSPQRMTFSKAGIFDNWYYTPGCTPCRGTRNKHMLVTGKRTGF
;
A
#
# COMPACT_ATOMS: atom_id res chain seq x y z
N MET A 1 -24.91 23.01 -38.59
CA MET A 1 -26.26 22.44 -38.88
C MET A 1 -26.75 21.79 -37.61
N THR A 2 -27.72 22.46 -37.03
CA THR A 2 -28.39 22.17 -35.77
C THR A 2 -29.41 21.06 -35.91
N ARG A 3 -29.48 20.11 -34.98
CA ARG A 3 -30.73 19.37 -34.69
C ARG A 3 -30.81 19.06 -33.19
N ARG A 4 -31.71 19.79 -32.56
CA ARG A 4 -32.33 19.50 -31.25
C ARG A 4 -33.46 18.49 -31.46
N LEU A 5 -33.66 17.58 -30.52
CA LEU A 5 -34.85 16.75 -30.40
C LEU A 5 -35.50 16.99 -29.02
N PRO A 6 -36.84 17.04 -28.95
CA PRO A 6 -37.56 17.45 -27.76
C PRO A 6 -37.98 16.30 -26.84
N ALA A 7 -38.20 16.69 -25.58
CA ALA A 7 -38.78 15.86 -24.52
C ALA A 7 -40.30 15.60 -24.79
N VAL A 8 -40.76 14.39 -24.45
CA VAL A 8 -42.19 14.07 -24.35
C VAL A 8 -42.43 13.55 -22.93
N LEU A 9 -43.21 14.35 -22.19
CA LEU A 9 -43.93 13.95 -20.97
C LEU A 9 -45.18 13.14 -21.36
N ALA A 10 -45.42 12.01 -20.69
CA ALA A 10 -46.71 11.38 -20.64
C ALA A 10 -47.05 10.99 -19.20
N ALA A 11 -47.98 11.70 -18.62
CA ALA A 11 -48.66 11.36 -17.38
C ALA A 11 -49.85 10.44 -17.68
N CYS A 12 -49.98 9.32 -16.97
CA CYS A 12 -51.21 8.55 -16.88
C CYS A 12 -51.58 8.34 -15.42
N VAL A 13 -52.64 9.00 -15.01
CA VAL A 13 -53.39 8.77 -13.77
C VAL A 13 -54.42 7.70 -14.06
N VAL A 14 -54.42 6.61 -13.27
CA VAL A 14 -55.59 5.71 -13.19
C VAL A 14 -55.94 5.51 -11.72
N LEU A 15 -57.08 6.04 -11.33
CA LEU A 15 -57.79 5.66 -10.10
C LEU A 15 -58.58 4.38 -10.36
N MET A 16 -58.46 3.40 -9.47
CA MET A 16 -59.52 2.43 -9.21
C MET A 16 -59.56 2.11 -7.72
N ALA A 17 -60.74 2.24 -7.18
CA ALA A 17 -61.09 1.91 -5.80
C ALA A 17 -61.56 0.45 -5.69
N GLY A 18 -61.32 -0.16 -4.53
CA GLY A 18 -62.30 -1.06 -3.99
C GLY A 18 -61.84 -2.45 -3.54
N CYS A 19 -62.07 -2.65 -2.30
CA CYS A 19 -62.49 -3.84 -1.54
C CYS A 19 -61.45 -4.54 -0.68
N ALA A 20 -61.74 -4.45 0.60
CA ALA A 20 -61.08 -5.15 1.70
C ALA A 20 -61.28 -6.67 1.66
N SER A 21 -60.25 -7.42 2.00
CA SER A 21 -60.36 -8.73 2.62
C SER A 21 -59.22 -8.91 3.60
N ASP A 22 -59.58 -9.17 4.84
CA ASP A 22 -58.71 -9.54 5.97
C ASP A 22 -57.88 -10.79 5.63
N GLY A 23 -56.56 -10.66 5.78
CA GLY A 23 -55.60 -11.77 5.70
C GLY A 23 -54.34 -11.37 6.41
N GLY A 24 -54.18 -11.78 7.66
CA GLY A 24 -53.03 -11.45 8.49
C GLY A 24 -51.71 -11.93 7.88
N ASP A 25 -50.96 -11.01 7.35
CA ASP A 25 -49.60 -11.24 6.91
C ASP A 25 -48.65 -10.61 7.95
N ARG A 26 -47.95 -11.49 8.67
CA ARG A 26 -46.86 -11.08 9.55
C ARG A 26 -45.69 -10.65 8.67
N SER A 27 -45.69 -9.43 8.21
CA SER A 27 -44.47 -8.81 7.69
C SER A 27 -43.47 -8.72 8.84
N GLN A 28 -42.47 -9.59 8.80
CA GLN A 28 -41.26 -9.35 9.54
C GLN A 28 -40.68 -8.03 9.07
N SER A 29 -40.81 -7.00 9.89
CA SER A 29 -40.05 -5.77 9.75
C SER A 29 -38.57 -6.14 9.87
N ALA A 30 -37.84 -6.19 8.75
CA ALA A 30 -36.41 -6.12 8.74
C ALA A 30 -36.06 -4.85 9.53
N GLY A 31 -35.47 -5.03 10.70
CA GLY A 31 -35.03 -3.95 11.55
C GLY A 31 -34.11 -3.05 10.73
N GLN A 32 -34.54 -1.83 10.45
CA GLN A 32 -33.65 -0.77 10.00
C GLN A 32 -32.63 -0.59 11.12
N THR A 33 -31.42 -1.07 10.91
CA THR A 33 -30.26 -0.70 11.72
C THR A 33 -30.08 0.80 11.47
N THR A 34 -30.60 1.63 12.37
CA THR A 34 -30.30 3.05 12.37
C THR A 34 -28.83 3.19 12.71
N HIS A 35 -28.01 3.53 11.72
CA HIS A 35 -26.61 3.89 11.98
C HIS A 35 -26.58 5.06 12.97
N PRO A 36 -25.69 5.03 13.98
CA PRO A 36 -25.56 6.14 14.93
C PRO A 36 -25.21 7.42 14.16
N ALA A 37 -25.61 8.57 14.68
CA ALA A 37 -25.29 9.87 14.09
C ALA A 37 -23.77 10.18 14.15
N SER A 38 -23.04 9.53 15.06
CA SER A 38 -21.57 9.58 15.21
C SER A 38 -21.09 8.38 16.03
N VAL A 39 -19.79 8.10 15.96
CA VAL A 39 -19.11 7.12 16.80
C VAL A 39 -18.25 7.84 17.83
N GLU A 40 -18.62 7.74 19.09
CA GLU A 40 -17.92 8.47 20.18
C GLU A 40 -16.47 8.01 20.35
N ARG A 41 -16.20 6.71 20.14
CA ARG A 41 -14.86 6.14 20.27
C ARG A 41 -14.68 4.96 19.36
N LEU A 42 -13.53 4.92 18.69
CA LEU A 42 -13.07 3.78 17.90
C LEU A 42 -11.65 3.39 18.33
N ARG A 43 -11.44 2.11 18.64
CA ARG A 43 -10.14 1.56 19.04
C ARG A 43 -9.60 0.65 17.96
N LEU A 44 -8.39 0.92 17.51
CA LEU A 44 -7.68 0.17 16.48
C LEU A 44 -6.33 -0.32 17.02
N SER A 45 -5.72 -1.27 16.32
CA SER A 45 -4.38 -1.75 16.62
C SER A 45 -3.36 -0.62 16.45
N GLY A 46 -2.51 -0.43 17.45
CA GLY A 46 -1.37 0.46 17.47
C GLY A 46 -0.04 -0.28 17.40
N GLY A 47 1.04 0.46 17.48
CA GLY A 47 2.42 -0.05 17.50
C GLY A 47 3.43 1.09 17.49
N ASP A 48 4.71 0.76 17.65
CA ASP A 48 5.78 1.74 17.53
C ASP A 48 5.92 2.17 16.06
N TYR A 49 5.27 3.29 15.70
CA TYR A 49 5.27 3.88 14.36
C TYR A 49 5.97 5.24 14.32
N GLY A 50 6.60 5.65 15.42
CA GLY A 50 7.28 6.93 15.59
C GLY A 50 6.32 8.09 15.85
N TYR A 51 6.87 9.30 15.84
CA TYR A 51 6.12 10.51 16.09
C TYR A 51 5.23 10.85 14.89
N PRO A 52 3.91 11.14 15.06
CA PRO A 52 2.96 11.29 13.96
C PRO A 52 3.04 12.68 13.30
N SER A 53 4.24 13.10 12.91
CA SER A 53 4.49 14.29 12.10
C SER A 53 4.92 13.90 10.68
N PRO A 54 4.88 14.79 9.68
CA PRO A 54 5.22 14.49 8.28
C PRO A 54 6.61 13.88 8.09
N PHE A 55 7.55 14.13 8.99
CA PHE A 55 8.94 13.67 8.88
C PHE A 55 9.42 12.85 10.09
N GLY A 56 8.58 12.68 11.11
CA GLY A 56 8.93 12.03 12.37
C GLY A 56 8.57 10.54 12.47
N TYR A 57 7.77 10.03 11.55
CA TYR A 57 7.36 8.62 11.57
C TYR A 57 8.49 7.71 11.08
N VAL A 58 8.60 6.52 11.66
CA VAL A 58 9.70 5.59 11.37
C VAL A 58 9.30 4.43 10.44
N ARG A 59 7.98 4.16 10.28
CA ARG A 59 7.46 3.04 9.46
C ARG A 59 6.28 3.47 8.62
N GLY A 60 5.95 2.68 7.59
CA GLY A 60 4.82 2.96 6.69
C GLY A 60 3.49 3.20 7.40
N ALA A 61 3.21 2.49 8.50
CA ALA A 61 2.03 2.73 9.31
C ALA A 61 2.01 4.10 10.01
N GLY A 62 3.17 4.69 10.29
CA GLY A 62 3.27 6.05 10.86
C GLY A 62 2.80 7.13 9.88
N LEU A 63 2.87 6.87 8.57
CA LEU A 63 2.28 7.76 7.57
C LEU A 63 0.76 7.88 7.73
N ILE A 64 0.08 6.76 8.08
CA ILE A 64 -1.36 6.76 8.38
C ILE A 64 -1.65 7.68 9.57
N LEU A 65 -0.84 7.58 10.62
CA LEU A 65 -1.01 8.39 11.83
C LEU A 65 -0.84 9.89 11.56
N ALA A 66 0.15 10.24 10.74
CA ALA A 66 0.35 11.62 10.32
C ALA A 66 -0.82 12.12 9.44
N SER A 67 -1.44 11.25 8.63
CA SER A 67 -2.57 11.62 7.77
C SER A 67 -3.83 12.03 8.54
N TYR A 68 -3.97 11.64 9.79
CA TYR A 68 -5.07 12.10 10.64
C TYR A 68 -4.93 13.56 11.05
N ILE A 69 -3.69 14.06 11.14
CA ILE A 69 -3.36 15.42 11.57
C ILE A 69 -3.16 16.35 10.38
N PHE A 70 -2.52 15.84 9.32
CA PHE A 70 -2.13 16.64 8.16
C PHE A 70 -2.96 16.29 6.94
N ASP A 71 -3.30 17.31 6.16
CA ASP A 71 -3.98 17.12 4.90
C ASP A 71 -3.02 17.21 3.72
N THR A 72 -3.49 16.64 2.63
CA THR A 72 -2.93 16.71 1.28
C THR A 72 -3.84 17.59 0.41
N LEU A 73 -3.43 17.95 -0.78
CA LEU A 73 -4.27 18.74 -1.69
C LEU A 73 -5.55 17.97 -2.05
N LEU A 74 -5.41 16.71 -2.43
CA LEU A 74 -6.50 15.78 -2.73
C LEU A 74 -6.46 14.60 -1.76
N TRP A 75 -7.53 13.83 -1.72
CA TRP A 75 -7.61 12.57 -0.98
C TRP A 75 -8.29 11.49 -1.83
N GLU A 76 -8.58 10.35 -1.26
CA GLU A 76 -9.22 9.23 -1.94
C GLU A 76 -10.25 8.54 -1.02
N ASP A 77 -11.33 8.05 -1.60
CA ASP A 77 -12.36 7.27 -0.90
C ASP A 77 -12.24 5.76 -1.20
N SER A 78 -13.35 5.03 -1.15
CA SER A 78 -13.34 3.58 -1.43
C SER A 78 -13.09 3.22 -2.90
N THR A 79 -13.17 4.17 -3.81
CA THR A 79 -12.89 3.94 -5.24
C THR A 79 -11.40 3.98 -5.54
N GLY A 80 -10.62 4.74 -4.76
CA GLY A 80 -9.21 5.05 -5.02
C GLY A 80 -9.02 6.21 -5.98
N ASP A 81 -10.10 6.80 -6.49
CA ASP A 81 -10.02 7.99 -7.33
C ASP A 81 -9.76 9.25 -6.51
N PRO A 82 -9.08 10.26 -7.08
CA PRO A 82 -8.86 11.54 -6.41
C PRO A 82 -10.18 12.25 -6.11
N ILE A 83 -10.35 12.68 -4.86
CA ILE A 83 -11.49 13.48 -4.42
C ILE A 83 -11.03 14.84 -3.88
N PRO A 84 -11.87 15.91 -3.95
CA PRO A 84 -11.58 17.19 -3.35
C PRO A 84 -11.27 17.03 -1.86
N TRP A 85 -10.18 17.65 -1.39
CA TRP A 85 -9.83 17.63 0.04
C TRP A 85 -9.46 19.05 0.49
N LEU A 86 -8.16 19.36 0.70
CA LEU A 86 -7.74 20.74 0.98
C LEU A 86 -7.94 21.64 -0.26
N ALA A 87 -7.72 21.11 -1.47
CA ALA A 87 -8.17 21.71 -2.71
C ALA A 87 -9.61 21.27 -3.02
N GLN A 88 -10.47 22.24 -3.34
CA GLN A 88 -11.86 21.99 -3.75
C GLN A 88 -11.99 21.76 -5.26
N GLU A 89 -11.06 22.31 -6.05
CA GLU A 89 -11.02 22.17 -7.50
C GLU A 89 -9.56 22.07 -7.95
N TRP A 90 -9.32 21.33 -9.03
CA TRP A 90 -8.04 21.25 -9.69
C TRP A 90 -8.19 20.99 -11.19
N SER A 91 -7.13 21.32 -11.92
CA SER A 91 -7.02 21.02 -13.34
C SER A 91 -5.55 20.90 -13.75
N SER A 92 -5.30 20.19 -14.85
CA SER A 92 -3.99 20.11 -15.49
C SER A 92 -4.02 20.67 -16.90
N SER A 93 -2.89 21.18 -17.39
CA SER A 93 -2.71 21.49 -18.80
C SER A 93 -2.71 20.20 -19.64
N PRO A 94 -3.09 20.25 -20.93
CA PRO A 94 -3.14 19.06 -21.78
C PRO A 94 -1.80 18.33 -21.94
N ASP A 95 -0.68 19.03 -21.74
CA ASP A 95 0.68 18.47 -21.76
C ASP A 95 1.14 17.96 -20.38
N GLY A 96 0.31 18.10 -19.33
CA GLY A 96 0.60 17.67 -17.96
C GLY A 96 1.72 18.45 -17.28
N LEU A 97 2.13 19.60 -17.81
CA LEU A 97 3.23 20.41 -17.27
C LEU A 97 2.79 21.47 -16.27
N GLU A 98 1.52 21.83 -16.25
CA GLU A 98 0.97 22.80 -15.30
C GLU A 98 -0.24 22.19 -14.58
N TRP A 99 -0.22 22.23 -13.24
CA TRP A 99 -1.29 21.82 -12.36
C TRP A 99 -1.76 23.02 -11.55
N ARG A 100 -3.07 23.29 -11.58
CA ARG A 100 -3.71 24.40 -10.87
C ARG A 100 -4.65 23.84 -9.82
N PHE A 101 -4.53 24.31 -8.58
CA PHE A 101 -5.38 23.94 -7.46
C PHE A 101 -6.03 25.18 -6.87
N THR A 102 -7.34 25.10 -6.60
CA THR A 102 -8.08 26.09 -5.82
C THR A 102 -8.33 25.52 -4.43
N LEU A 103 -7.70 26.12 -3.43
CA LEU A 103 -7.84 25.72 -2.03
C LEU A 103 -9.20 26.18 -1.49
N ARG A 104 -9.66 25.51 -0.44
CA ARG A 104 -10.82 25.93 0.35
C ARG A 104 -10.47 27.22 1.11
N ASP A 105 -11.40 28.14 1.16
CA ASP A 105 -11.25 29.42 1.87
C ASP A 105 -11.56 29.32 3.38
N ASP A 106 -12.26 28.25 3.80
CA ASP A 106 -12.62 27.94 5.18
C ASP A 106 -11.60 27.01 5.89
N ALA A 107 -10.57 26.53 5.18
CA ALA A 107 -9.55 25.68 5.77
C ALA A 107 -8.64 26.44 6.72
N THR A 108 -8.48 25.92 7.93
CA THR A 108 -7.60 26.48 8.95
C THR A 108 -6.66 25.45 9.54
N TRP A 109 -5.49 25.88 9.93
CA TRP A 109 -4.61 25.11 10.81
C TRP A 109 -5.27 24.92 12.18
N GLN A 110 -4.86 23.87 12.87
CA GLN A 110 -5.41 23.56 14.20
C GLN A 110 -5.10 24.62 15.28
N ASP A 111 -4.20 25.56 14.99
CA ASP A 111 -3.93 26.75 15.79
C ASP A 111 -4.81 27.98 15.42
N GLY A 112 -5.72 27.82 14.45
CA GLY A 112 -6.70 28.81 14.02
C GLY A 112 -6.25 29.75 12.90
N ARG A 113 -5.02 29.64 12.38
CA ARG A 113 -4.58 30.43 11.23
C ARG A 113 -5.13 29.85 9.93
N PRO A 114 -5.41 30.68 8.88
CA PRO A 114 -5.87 30.16 7.61
C PRO A 114 -4.78 29.35 6.90
N VAL A 115 -5.19 28.32 6.16
CA VAL A 115 -4.33 27.61 5.22
C VAL A 115 -4.32 28.39 3.91
N THR A 116 -3.15 28.63 3.33
CA THR A 116 -3.00 29.42 2.13
C THR A 116 -2.13 28.77 1.06
N ALA A 117 -2.20 29.28 -0.16
CA ALA A 117 -1.33 28.85 -1.26
C ALA A 117 0.17 29.07 -0.96
N ASP A 118 0.52 30.03 -0.08
CA ASP A 118 1.89 30.21 0.40
C ASP A 118 2.39 29.04 1.26
N ASP A 119 1.50 28.38 2.02
CA ASP A 119 1.86 27.17 2.77
C ASP A 119 2.13 26.00 1.81
N VAL A 120 1.32 25.87 0.76
CA VAL A 120 1.54 24.87 -0.29
C VAL A 120 2.89 25.10 -0.98
N LYS A 121 3.13 26.34 -1.47
CA LYS A 121 4.41 26.70 -2.07
C LYS A 121 5.58 26.40 -1.14
N PHE A 122 5.48 26.83 0.10
CA PHE A 122 6.49 26.57 1.13
C PHE A 122 6.74 25.08 1.31
N THR A 123 5.67 24.26 1.34
CA THR A 123 5.80 22.82 1.48
C THR A 123 6.62 22.20 0.37
N PHE A 124 6.34 22.56 -0.90
CA PHE A 124 7.12 22.08 -2.03
C PHE A 124 8.59 22.50 -1.95
N ASP A 125 8.86 23.78 -1.68
CA ASP A 125 10.23 24.28 -1.52
C ASP A 125 10.95 23.53 -0.38
N TYR A 126 10.27 23.31 0.75
CA TYR A 126 10.82 22.66 1.94
C TYR A 126 11.21 21.18 1.70
N VAL A 127 10.42 20.44 0.92
CA VAL A 127 10.68 19.02 0.62
C VAL A 127 11.59 18.79 -0.58
N THR A 128 11.73 19.75 -1.49
CA THR A 128 12.54 19.57 -2.70
C THR A 128 13.95 20.15 -2.57
N THR A 129 14.10 21.33 -2.01
CA THR A 129 15.38 22.06 -1.88
C THR A 129 15.70 22.44 -0.45
N GLY A 130 14.73 22.39 0.46
CA GLY A 130 14.86 22.78 1.86
C GLY A 130 15.33 21.64 2.79
N PRO A 131 15.20 21.83 4.12
CA PRO A 131 15.69 20.89 5.13
C PRO A 131 15.14 19.47 5.02
N ALA A 132 13.94 19.28 4.46
CA ALA A 132 13.33 17.97 4.29
C ALA A 132 13.72 17.25 3.00
N SER A 133 14.52 17.84 2.13
CA SER A 133 14.90 17.24 0.82
C SER A 133 15.61 15.89 0.94
N GLY A 134 16.35 15.68 2.03
CA GLY A 134 17.03 14.40 2.31
C GLY A 134 16.17 13.33 2.97
N VAL A 135 14.99 13.68 3.52
CA VAL A 135 14.11 12.76 4.25
C VAL A 135 12.74 12.59 3.59
N SER A 136 12.36 13.49 2.68
CA SER A 136 11.14 13.37 1.90
C SER A 136 11.25 12.27 0.86
N ARG A 137 10.27 11.35 0.86
CA ARG A 137 10.19 10.28 -0.14
C ARG A 137 9.62 10.75 -1.49
N LEU A 138 9.01 11.93 -1.54
CA LEU A 138 8.36 12.49 -2.73
C LEU A 138 9.31 13.32 -3.59
N ALA A 139 10.29 13.98 -2.98
CA ALA A 139 11.24 14.84 -3.67
C ALA A 139 11.97 14.18 -4.86
N PRO A 140 12.37 12.89 -4.80
CA PRO A 140 13.15 12.28 -5.89
C PRO A 140 12.38 12.01 -7.17
N SER A 141 11.05 11.90 -7.13
CA SER A 141 10.22 11.55 -8.31
C SER A 141 9.65 12.74 -9.06
N LEU A 142 9.69 13.95 -8.46
CA LEU A 142 9.10 15.15 -9.01
C LEU A 142 10.15 16.01 -9.71
N ASP A 143 10.03 16.15 -11.05
CA ASP A 143 10.85 17.07 -11.84
C ASP A 143 10.20 18.47 -11.82
N LEU A 144 10.24 19.11 -10.62
CA LEU A 144 9.59 20.37 -10.33
C LEU A 144 10.34 21.53 -11.01
N LYS A 145 9.59 22.37 -11.72
CA LYS A 145 10.09 23.64 -12.28
C LYS A 145 9.88 24.79 -11.31
N GLU A 146 8.65 25.00 -10.87
CA GLU A 146 8.30 26.06 -9.92
C GLU A 146 6.93 25.82 -9.29
N VAL A 147 6.68 26.44 -8.13
CA VAL A 147 5.37 26.57 -7.51
C VAL A 147 5.07 28.03 -7.28
N VAL A 148 3.91 28.49 -7.72
CA VAL A 148 3.49 29.89 -7.64
C VAL A 148 2.18 29.99 -6.86
N ALA A 149 2.17 30.74 -5.77
CA ALA A 149 0.95 31.20 -5.11
C ALA A 149 0.41 32.41 -5.88
N GLU A 150 -0.57 32.21 -6.75
CA GLU A 150 -1.15 33.30 -7.57
C GLU A 150 -2.13 34.18 -6.76
N SER A 151 -2.75 33.58 -5.75
CA SER A 151 -3.62 34.25 -4.79
C SER A 151 -3.55 33.50 -3.46
N PRO A 152 -4.16 33.97 -2.37
CA PRO A 152 -4.21 33.23 -1.11
C PRO A 152 -4.81 31.81 -1.24
N SER A 153 -5.69 31.58 -2.22
CA SER A 153 -6.37 30.29 -2.43
C SER A 153 -5.98 29.58 -3.73
N THR A 154 -5.13 30.15 -4.57
CA THR A 154 -4.76 29.54 -5.86
C THR A 154 -3.27 29.25 -5.93
N VAL A 155 -2.93 27.98 -6.11
CA VAL A 155 -1.54 27.54 -6.34
C VAL A 155 -1.40 26.90 -7.71
N VAL A 156 -0.32 27.25 -8.41
CA VAL A 156 0.07 26.65 -9.69
C VAL A 156 1.40 25.95 -9.52
N ILE A 157 1.44 24.68 -9.89
CA ILE A 157 2.62 23.81 -9.84
C ILE A 157 3.05 23.51 -11.26
N ARG A 158 4.29 23.90 -11.62
CA ARG A 158 4.85 23.64 -12.94
C ARG A 158 5.97 22.63 -12.88
N LEU A 159 5.95 21.71 -13.82
CA LEU A 159 6.91 20.62 -13.96
C LEU A 159 7.81 20.86 -15.18
N ASN A 160 9.04 20.32 -15.14
CA ASN A 160 9.91 20.27 -16.34
C ASN A 160 9.54 19.10 -17.25
N LYS A 161 8.95 18.02 -16.68
CA LYS A 161 8.44 16.85 -17.41
C LYS A 161 7.08 16.48 -16.85
N PRO A 162 6.15 16.02 -17.70
CA PRO A 162 4.87 15.54 -17.22
C PRO A 162 5.06 14.24 -16.40
N THR A 163 4.08 13.96 -15.54
CA THR A 163 4.02 12.68 -14.81
C THR A 163 2.58 12.20 -14.72
N ALA A 164 2.34 10.96 -15.12
CA ALA A 164 1.04 10.32 -15.08
C ALA A 164 0.54 10.05 -13.65
N VAL A 165 1.43 10.14 -12.66
CA VAL A 165 1.16 9.83 -11.25
C VAL A 165 1.13 11.08 -10.36
N PHE A 166 0.92 12.27 -10.93
CA PHE A 166 0.95 13.52 -10.15
C PHE A 166 -0.14 13.55 -9.08
N GLU A 167 -1.36 13.17 -9.42
CA GLU A 167 -2.46 13.15 -8.47
C GLU A 167 -2.20 12.14 -7.35
N GLU A 168 -1.82 10.91 -7.70
CA GLU A 168 -1.60 9.83 -6.73
C GLU A 168 -0.37 10.03 -5.87
N ASP A 169 0.78 10.34 -6.47
CA ASP A 169 2.06 10.38 -5.75
C ASP A 169 2.38 11.74 -5.13
N VAL A 170 1.73 12.81 -5.60
CA VAL A 170 2.00 14.16 -5.12
C VAL A 170 0.78 14.76 -4.44
N ALA A 171 -0.33 14.95 -5.18
CA ALA A 171 -1.48 15.68 -4.66
C ALA A 171 -2.19 14.95 -3.50
N MET A 172 -2.22 13.60 -3.52
CA MET A 172 -2.82 12.79 -2.47
C MET A 172 -1.84 12.32 -1.38
N ARG A 173 -0.53 12.58 -1.51
CA ARG A 173 0.47 12.04 -0.55
C ARG A 173 1.36 13.09 0.09
N LEU A 174 1.54 14.26 -0.50
CA LEU A 174 2.32 15.32 0.09
C LEU A 174 1.49 16.05 1.16
N PHE A 175 1.82 15.83 2.43
CA PHE A 175 1.22 16.59 3.52
C PHE A 175 1.63 18.05 3.43
N ILE A 176 0.63 18.94 3.39
CA ILE A 176 0.86 20.38 3.45
C ILE A 176 1.16 20.76 4.89
N ILE A 177 2.21 21.57 5.07
CA ILE A 177 2.72 21.96 6.39
C ILE A 177 2.61 23.49 6.60
N PRO A 178 2.34 23.94 7.85
CA PRO A 178 2.20 25.37 8.15
C PRO A 178 3.56 26.08 8.09
N ARG A 179 3.71 27.00 7.13
CA ARG A 179 4.93 27.79 6.95
C ARG A 179 5.39 28.47 8.23
N HIS A 180 4.45 29.05 8.98
CA HIS A 180 4.75 29.81 10.20
C HIS A 180 5.33 28.98 11.35
N ILE A 181 5.27 27.64 11.24
CA ILE A 181 5.88 26.72 12.21
C ILE A 181 7.16 26.12 11.65
N TRP A 182 7.11 25.66 10.39
CA TRP A 182 8.18 24.86 9.83
C TRP A 182 9.32 25.68 9.20
N SER A 183 9.15 27.02 8.99
CA SER A 183 10.19 27.85 8.40
C SER A 183 11.51 27.87 9.17
N ASP A 184 11.45 27.72 10.49
CA ASP A 184 12.61 27.76 11.37
C ASP A 184 13.13 26.36 11.77
N VAL A 185 12.52 25.29 11.22
CA VAL A 185 12.90 23.89 11.53
C VAL A 185 13.98 23.39 10.60
N ALA A 186 15.20 23.28 11.11
CA ALA A 186 16.36 22.82 10.32
C ALA A 186 16.51 21.29 10.30
N ASP A 187 16.00 20.56 11.30
CA ASP A 187 16.04 19.08 11.38
C ASP A 187 14.62 18.54 11.54
N PRO A 188 13.88 18.37 10.41
CA PRO A 188 12.47 17.98 10.44
C PRO A 188 12.24 16.58 11.03
N ALA A 189 13.20 15.67 10.88
CA ALA A 189 13.07 14.31 11.40
C ALA A 189 13.13 14.24 12.93
N LYS A 190 13.75 15.22 13.57
CA LYS A 190 13.87 15.32 15.03
C LYS A 190 12.93 16.33 15.67
N PHE A 191 12.16 17.08 14.89
CA PHE A 191 11.24 18.06 15.42
C PHE A 191 10.09 17.40 16.21
N ARG A 192 10.03 17.65 17.52
CA ARG A 192 9.09 17.02 18.48
C ARG A 192 8.34 18.04 19.33
N GLU A 193 8.54 19.35 19.07
CA GLU A 193 7.81 20.40 19.73
C GLU A 193 6.30 20.32 19.41
N PRO A 194 5.42 20.91 20.24
CA PRO A 194 3.97 20.86 19.99
C PRO A 194 3.54 21.30 18.59
N GLY A 195 4.29 22.22 17.96
CA GLY A 195 4.06 22.63 16.58
C GLY A 195 4.25 21.53 15.54
N ALA A 196 5.02 20.50 15.84
CA ALA A 196 5.27 19.38 14.91
C ALA A 196 4.01 18.56 14.58
N VAL A 197 2.94 18.71 15.34
CA VAL A 197 1.64 18.04 15.17
C VAL A 197 0.48 19.04 15.00
N VAL A 198 0.77 20.26 14.58
CA VAL A 198 -0.22 21.24 14.13
C VAL A 198 -0.42 21.08 12.64
N GLY A 199 -1.51 20.46 12.25
CA GLY A 199 -1.93 20.27 10.85
C GLY A 199 -3.25 20.96 10.56
N SER A 200 -3.80 20.73 9.38
CA SER A 200 -5.15 21.15 8.96
C SER A 200 -6.19 20.03 9.07
N GLY A 201 -5.75 18.82 9.41
CA GLY A 201 -6.52 17.59 9.30
C GLY A 201 -7.65 17.41 10.33
N PRO A 202 -8.41 16.31 10.14
CA PRO A 202 -9.63 16.05 10.89
C PRO A 202 -9.42 15.69 12.36
N TYR A 203 -8.20 15.36 12.76
CA TYR A 203 -7.92 14.96 14.14
C TYR A 203 -6.73 15.72 14.73
N LYS A 204 -6.81 15.97 16.04
CA LYS A 204 -5.74 16.53 16.88
C LYS A 204 -5.13 15.41 17.72
N LEU A 205 -3.81 15.37 17.81
CA LEU A 205 -3.12 14.47 18.73
C LEU A 205 -3.35 14.94 20.17
N ALA A 206 -4.03 14.13 20.97
CA ALA A 206 -4.29 14.44 22.38
C ALA A 206 -3.21 13.87 23.30
N SER A 207 -2.70 12.67 23.01
CA SER A 207 -1.57 12.07 23.72
C SER A 207 -0.88 11.00 22.89
N ILE A 208 0.37 10.74 23.23
CA ILE A 208 1.21 9.73 22.59
C ILE A 208 2.12 9.07 23.63
N ASP A 209 2.31 7.75 23.49
CA ASP A 209 3.41 7.00 24.06
C ASP A 209 4.01 6.15 22.92
N GLU A 210 5.11 6.66 22.32
CA GLU A 210 5.77 6.00 21.17
C GLU A 210 6.28 4.62 21.56
N ALA A 211 6.86 4.48 22.74
CA ALA A 211 7.45 3.22 23.19
C ALA A 211 6.39 2.15 23.45
N ALA A 212 5.25 2.55 24.01
CA ALA A 212 4.09 1.67 24.19
C ALA A 212 3.28 1.48 22.89
N GLY A 213 3.50 2.30 21.85
CA GLY A 213 2.74 2.26 20.60
C GLY A 213 1.29 2.70 20.76
N THR A 214 1.03 3.62 21.70
CA THR A 214 -0.30 4.17 21.98
C THR A 214 -0.43 5.59 21.44
N TYR A 215 -1.54 5.87 20.76
CA TYR A 215 -1.85 7.19 20.22
C TYR A 215 -3.31 7.50 20.47
N LEU A 216 -3.59 8.69 20.97
CA LEU A 216 -4.94 9.19 21.19
C LEU A 216 -5.18 10.41 20.32
N TYR A 217 -6.21 10.34 19.50
CA TYR A 217 -6.68 11.43 18.67
C TYR A 217 -8.09 11.85 19.08
N THR A 218 -8.35 13.14 19.04
CA THR A 218 -9.68 13.74 19.20
C THR A 218 -10.09 14.46 17.93
N ALA A 219 -11.37 14.44 17.61
CA ALA A 219 -11.92 15.13 16.46
C ALA A 219 -11.56 16.62 16.49
N ASN A 220 -11.16 17.15 15.34
CA ASN A 220 -11.10 18.57 15.09
C ASN A 220 -12.50 19.07 14.73
N GLU A 221 -13.23 19.59 15.72
CA GLU A 221 -14.62 20.03 15.53
C GLU A 221 -14.76 21.20 14.55
N SER A 222 -13.64 21.90 14.25
CA SER A 222 -13.57 22.99 13.27
C SER A 222 -13.03 22.53 11.91
N PHE A 223 -13.06 21.23 11.63
CA PHE A 223 -12.59 20.71 10.36
C PHE A 223 -13.50 21.18 9.21
N TYR A 224 -12.94 21.64 8.13
CA TYR A 224 -13.66 22.29 7.02
C TYR A 224 -14.68 21.38 6.32
N LEU A 225 -14.56 20.06 6.38
CA LEU A 225 -15.57 19.11 5.88
C LEU A 225 -16.61 18.74 6.94
N GLY A 226 -16.67 19.48 8.05
CA GLY A 226 -17.54 19.21 9.18
C GLY A 226 -16.86 18.38 10.27
N SER A 227 -17.54 18.29 11.41
CA SER A 227 -17.05 17.54 12.57
C SER A 227 -16.93 16.04 12.21
N PRO A 228 -15.77 15.40 12.42
CA PRO A 228 -15.56 14.00 12.10
C PRO A 228 -16.62 13.06 12.69
N TYR A 229 -17.02 12.05 11.93
CA TYR A 229 -18.00 11.04 12.33
C TYR A 229 -17.52 10.24 13.55
N VAL A 230 -16.22 9.86 13.57
CA VAL A 230 -15.57 9.24 14.73
C VAL A 230 -14.97 10.34 15.59
N LYS A 231 -15.46 10.50 16.84
CA LYS A 231 -15.05 11.61 17.72
C LYS A 231 -13.70 11.39 18.40
N ARG A 232 -13.41 10.14 18.72
CA ARG A 232 -12.17 9.76 19.40
C ARG A 232 -11.61 8.50 18.77
N LEU A 233 -10.35 8.58 18.31
CA LEU A 233 -9.62 7.45 17.74
C LEU A 233 -8.48 7.07 18.70
N GLU A 234 -8.49 5.83 19.16
CA GLU A 234 -7.47 5.27 20.06
C GLU A 234 -6.72 4.15 19.33
N LEU A 235 -5.40 4.28 19.22
CA LEU A 235 -4.56 3.20 18.78
C LEU A 235 -3.87 2.59 19.98
N VAL A 236 -4.07 1.30 20.18
CA VAL A 236 -3.57 0.56 21.34
C VAL A 236 -2.76 -0.66 20.88
N PRO A 237 -1.71 -1.07 21.60
CA PRO A 237 -0.94 -2.25 21.23
C PRO A 237 -1.83 -3.50 21.16
N ALA A 238 -1.84 -4.17 20.04
CA ALA A 238 -2.58 -5.40 19.82
C ALA A 238 -1.72 -6.37 18.96
N PRO A 239 -0.72 -7.04 19.57
CA PRO A 239 0.17 -7.94 18.83
C PRO A 239 -0.57 -9.15 18.22
N ASP A 240 -1.69 -9.56 18.81
CA ASP A 240 -2.67 -10.49 18.25
C ASP A 240 -4.01 -9.74 18.15
N GLU A 241 -4.31 -9.22 16.95
CA GLU A 241 -5.47 -8.36 16.73
C GLU A 241 -6.80 -9.13 16.89
N LEU A 242 -6.87 -10.41 16.52
CA LEU A 242 -8.09 -11.19 16.70
C LEU A 242 -8.36 -11.48 18.17
N LEU A 243 -7.35 -11.81 18.94
CA LEU A 243 -7.50 -11.99 20.38
C LEU A 243 -7.91 -10.70 21.09
N ALA A 244 -7.28 -9.58 20.72
CA ALA A 244 -7.62 -8.25 21.25
C ALA A 244 -9.06 -7.85 20.88
N LEU A 245 -9.49 -8.13 19.64
CA LEU A 245 -10.87 -7.91 19.19
C LEU A 245 -11.86 -8.79 19.97
N GLN A 246 -11.55 -10.07 20.19
CA GLN A 246 -12.37 -10.99 20.95
C GLN A 246 -12.54 -10.54 22.41
N ARG A 247 -11.46 -10.02 23.02
CA ARG A 247 -11.46 -9.47 24.39
C ARG A 247 -12.11 -8.10 24.48
N GLY A 248 -12.38 -7.46 23.34
CA GLY A 248 -12.95 -6.13 23.32
C GLY A 248 -11.95 -5.03 23.59
N GLU A 249 -10.67 -5.27 23.46
CA GLU A 249 -9.60 -4.28 23.61
C GLU A 249 -9.53 -3.34 22.40
N ILE A 250 -9.82 -3.87 21.18
CA ILE A 250 -9.99 -3.11 19.94
C ILE A 250 -11.36 -3.34 19.34
N ASP A 251 -11.74 -2.54 18.36
CA ASP A 251 -13.06 -2.58 17.71
C ASP A 251 -13.00 -3.09 16.27
N ALA A 252 -11.81 -3.11 15.66
CA ALA A 252 -11.52 -3.81 14.42
C ALA A 252 -10.08 -4.32 14.42
N GLY A 253 -9.87 -5.50 13.82
CA GLY A 253 -8.56 -6.14 13.66
C GLY A 253 -8.38 -6.65 12.24
N GLU A 254 -7.18 -6.52 11.70
CA GLU A 254 -6.82 -6.87 10.33
C GLU A 254 -5.82 -8.03 10.30
N LEU A 255 -6.10 -9.03 9.45
CA LEU A 255 -5.17 -10.11 9.13
C LEU A 255 -4.39 -9.75 7.86
N LEU A 256 -3.07 -9.60 7.99
CA LEU A 256 -2.21 -9.09 6.93
C LEU A 256 -1.24 -10.13 6.35
N GLU A 257 -0.46 -10.79 7.17
CA GLU A 257 0.76 -11.46 6.74
C GLU A 257 0.77 -12.97 7.03
N GLU A 258 0.22 -13.41 8.15
CA GLU A 258 -0.01 -14.83 8.45
C GLU A 258 -1.49 -15.05 8.76
N PRO A 259 -2.10 -16.10 8.21
CA PRO A 259 -3.47 -16.42 8.56
C PRO A 259 -3.53 -16.87 10.02
N ALA A 260 -4.53 -16.38 10.74
CA ALA A 260 -4.93 -16.98 12.00
C ALA A 260 -5.35 -18.45 11.76
N PRO A 261 -5.31 -19.30 12.79
CA PRO A 261 -5.85 -20.65 12.69
C PRO A 261 -7.27 -20.66 12.11
N GLU A 262 -7.56 -21.59 11.21
CA GLU A 262 -8.84 -21.64 10.50
C GLU A 262 -10.03 -21.68 11.47
N GLU A 263 -9.88 -22.41 12.59
CA GLU A 263 -10.90 -22.49 13.64
C GLU A 263 -11.18 -21.13 14.27
N GLN A 264 -10.15 -20.29 14.44
CA GLN A 264 -10.30 -18.92 14.95
C GLN A 264 -11.04 -18.06 13.93
N ILE A 265 -10.68 -18.13 12.66
CA ILE A 265 -11.37 -17.39 11.58
C ILE A 265 -12.84 -17.80 11.52
N LYS A 266 -13.14 -19.11 11.49
CA LYS A 266 -14.51 -19.65 11.49
C LYS A 266 -15.30 -19.23 12.73
N ALA A 267 -14.66 -19.13 13.89
CA ALA A 267 -15.30 -18.66 15.11
C ALA A 267 -15.75 -17.19 15.00
N PHE A 268 -14.98 -16.34 14.31
CA PHE A 268 -15.40 -14.97 14.02
C PHE A 268 -16.49 -14.91 12.95
N GLU A 269 -16.35 -15.67 11.85
CA GLU A 269 -17.32 -15.71 10.75
C GLU A 269 -18.71 -16.20 11.19
N SER A 270 -18.77 -17.13 12.14
CA SER A 270 -20.03 -17.66 12.68
C SER A 270 -20.64 -16.84 13.82
N ASN A 271 -19.94 -15.83 14.32
CA ASN A 271 -20.39 -15.03 15.46
C ASN A 271 -21.02 -13.71 15.01
N PRO A 272 -22.34 -13.49 15.17
CA PRO A 272 -23.02 -12.29 14.69
C PRO A 272 -22.59 -10.98 15.36
N ARG A 273 -21.77 -11.04 16.41
CA ARG A 273 -21.17 -9.84 17.02
C ARG A 273 -20.05 -9.24 16.20
N PHE A 274 -19.59 -9.95 15.17
CA PHE A 274 -18.51 -9.48 14.29
C PHE A 274 -18.99 -9.47 12.84
N THR A 275 -18.44 -8.53 12.09
CA THR A 275 -18.57 -8.46 10.63
C THR A 275 -17.21 -8.74 10.00
N LYS A 276 -17.20 -9.36 8.82
CA LYS A 276 -16.01 -9.63 8.03
C LYS A 276 -16.02 -8.77 6.78
N LEU A 277 -14.87 -8.21 6.47
CA LEU A 277 -14.59 -7.55 5.20
C LEU A 277 -13.40 -8.24 4.53
N ASP A 278 -13.62 -8.82 3.35
CA ASP A 278 -12.57 -9.34 2.50
C ASP A 278 -11.94 -8.18 1.70
N GLY A 279 -10.63 -8.16 1.65
CA GLY A 279 -9.86 -7.12 1.01
C GLY A 279 -9.05 -7.62 -0.19
N PRO A 280 -8.23 -6.75 -0.81
CA PRO A 280 -7.43 -7.06 -1.97
C PRO A 280 -6.22 -7.94 -1.64
N TYR A 281 -5.54 -8.42 -2.68
CA TYR A 281 -4.23 -9.07 -2.62
C TYR A 281 -3.10 -8.03 -2.65
N ASP A 282 -3.11 -7.11 -1.69
CA ASP A 282 -2.25 -5.92 -1.70
C ASP A 282 -0.85 -6.14 -1.08
N TRP A 283 -0.57 -7.34 -0.61
CA TRP A 283 0.73 -7.70 -0.03
C TRP A 283 1.32 -8.92 -0.74
N LEU A 284 2.63 -8.96 -0.88
CA LEU A 284 3.37 -10.04 -1.53
C LEU A 284 4.53 -10.50 -0.65
N LEU A 285 4.66 -11.80 -0.43
CA LEU A 285 5.92 -12.40 -0.01
C LEU A 285 6.69 -12.87 -1.23
N ALA A 286 7.97 -12.54 -1.30
CA ALA A 286 8.85 -12.94 -2.38
C ALA A 286 10.19 -13.47 -1.89
N LEU A 287 10.79 -14.35 -2.66
CA LEU A 287 12.18 -14.77 -2.53
C LEU A 287 13.05 -13.83 -3.37
N HIS A 288 13.88 -13.07 -2.70
CA HIS A 288 14.91 -12.24 -3.31
C HIS A 288 16.20 -13.02 -3.45
N ILE A 289 16.79 -12.98 -4.63
CA ILE A 289 18.10 -13.55 -4.94
C ILE A 289 19.03 -12.37 -5.25
N ASN A 290 20.19 -12.33 -4.61
CA ASN A 290 21.12 -11.23 -4.81
C ASN A 290 22.03 -11.49 -6.03
N LEU A 291 21.70 -10.86 -7.16
CA LEU A 291 22.41 -11.01 -8.43
C LEU A 291 23.85 -10.48 -8.35
N ALA A 292 24.11 -9.50 -7.46
CA ALA A 292 25.44 -8.93 -7.25
C ALA A 292 26.46 -9.94 -6.66
N LYS A 293 25.99 -11.10 -6.17
CA LYS A 293 26.86 -12.19 -5.71
C LYS A 293 27.49 -12.99 -6.86
N GLY A 294 27.13 -12.69 -8.13
CA GLY A 294 27.68 -13.36 -9.30
C GLY A 294 27.08 -14.75 -9.50
N PHE A 295 27.87 -15.67 -10.11
CA PHE A 295 27.42 -17.01 -10.42
C PHE A 295 27.05 -17.83 -9.17
N PRO A 296 25.91 -18.55 -9.19
CA PRO A 296 24.92 -18.68 -10.29
C PRO A 296 23.78 -17.65 -10.22
N TYR A 297 23.75 -16.75 -9.24
CA TYR A 297 22.63 -15.85 -8.92
C TYR A 297 22.35 -14.82 -10.02
N ASP A 298 23.40 -14.40 -10.75
CA ASP A 298 23.32 -13.49 -11.89
C ASP A 298 22.74 -14.16 -13.13
N ARG A 299 22.66 -15.51 -13.18
CA ARG A 299 22.10 -16.27 -14.30
C ARG A 299 20.57 -16.32 -14.21
N ARG A 300 19.92 -15.86 -15.28
CA ARG A 300 18.45 -15.93 -15.39
C ARG A 300 17.94 -17.37 -15.26
N GLU A 301 18.63 -18.31 -15.91
CA GLU A 301 18.30 -19.72 -15.91
C GLU A 301 18.32 -20.32 -14.48
N PHE A 302 19.21 -19.85 -13.62
CA PHE A 302 19.24 -20.23 -12.21
C PHE A 302 17.97 -19.79 -11.50
N ARG A 303 17.59 -18.49 -11.62
CA ARG A 303 16.40 -17.96 -10.96
C ARG A 303 15.12 -18.62 -11.47
N GLN A 304 15.03 -18.88 -12.77
CA GLN A 304 13.91 -19.63 -13.37
C GLN A 304 13.88 -21.09 -12.86
N ALA A 305 15.03 -21.75 -12.73
CA ALA A 305 15.10 -23.10 -12.14
C ALA A 305 14.59 -23.11 -10.70
N ILE A 306 15.01 -22.14 -9.88
CA ILE A 306 14.46 -21.96 -8.51
C ILE A 306 12.94 -21.81 -8.56
N ALA A 307 12.41 -20.97 -9.46
CA ALA A 307 10.96 -20.73 -9.57
C ALA A 307 10.18 -22.00 -9.95
N TYR A 308 10.70 -22.82 -10.87
CA TYR A 308 10.11 -24.13 -11.21
C TYR A 308 10.23 -25.16 -10.09
N GLY A 309 11.24 -25.02 -9.20
CA GLY A 309 11.39 -25.89 -8.03
C GLY A 309 10.37 -25.61 -6.93
N LEU A 310 9.86 -24.37 -6.83
CA LEU A 310 8.95 -23.96 -5.77
C LEU A 310 7.48 -24.29 -6.08
N ASP A 311 6.74 -24.78 -5.08
CA ASP A 311 5.29 -24.99 -5.19
C ASP A 311 4.52 -23.84 -4.55
N ARG A 312 4.25 -22.79 -5.33
CA ARG A 312 3.55 -21.61 -4.86
C ARG A 312 2.07 -21.87 -4.56
N LYS A 313 1.44 -22.84 -5.26
CA LYS A 313 0.05 -23.24 -5.00
C LYS A 313 -0.06 -24.01 -3.69
N ASP A 314 0.89 -24.91 -3.42
CA ASP A 314 0.98 -25.62 -2.14
C ASP A 314 1.30 -24.66 -0.98
N MET A 315 2.15 -23.65 -1.19
CA MET A 315 2.37 -22.59 -0.19
C MET A 315 1.07 -21.87 0.18
N VAL A 316 0.24 -21.50 -0.80
CA VAL A 316 -1.08 -20.89 -0.54
C VAL A 316 -1.97 -21.83 0.25
N THR A 317 -1.98 -23.13 -0.07
CA THR A 317 -2.78 -24.12 0.63
C THR A 317 -2.30 -24.34 2.07
N ARG A 318 -0.99 -24.57 2.25
CA ARG A 318 -0.41 -24.93 3.56
C ARG A 318 -0.26 -23.74 4.50
N LEU A 319 0.06 -22.55 3.97
CA LEU A 319 0.31 -21.36 4.79
C LEU A 319 -0.93 -20.49 4.94
N LEU A 320 -1.71 -20.33 3.86
CA LEU A 320 -2.83 -19.40 3.81
C LEU A 320 -4.20 -20.12 3.86
N GLN A 321 -4.22 -21.45 3.96
CA GLN A 321 -5.46 -22.24 3.98
C GLN A 321 -6.38 -21.93 2.76
N GLY A 322 -5.76 -21.64 1.60
CA GLY A 322 -6.45 -21.23 0.39
C GLY A 322 -6.91 -19.75 0.36
N ARG A 323 -6.65 -18.98 1.42
CA ARG A 323 -7.06 -17.55 1.53
C ARG A 323 -5.98 -16.63 0.97
N GLY A 324 -5.61 -16.85 -0.29
CA GLY A 324 -4.55 -16.11 -0.98
C GLY A 324 -4.44 -16.56 -2.42
N ALA A 325 -3.47 -16.01 -3.11
CA ALA A 325 -3.12 -16.38 -4.48
C ALA A 325 -1.60 -16.60 -4.61
N PRO A 326 -1.14 -17.46 -5.55
CA PRO A 326 0.25 -17.46 -5.95
C PRO A 326 0.67 -16.06 -6.41
N GLY A 327 1.86 -15.63 -6.00
CA GLY A 327 2.36 -14.32 -6.39
C GLY A 327 2.58 -14.21 -7.91
N THR A 328 2.21 -13.08 -8.50
CA THR A 328 2.39 -12.81 -9.93
C THR A 328 3.83 -12.41 -10.25
N VAL A 329 4.40 -12.91 -11.32
CA VAL A 329 5.76 -12.57 -11.75
C VAL A 329 5.86 -11.20 -12.42
N GLY A 330 4.72 -10.55 -12.68
CA GLY A 330 4.63 -9.20 -13.25
C GLY A 330 4.80 -8.06 -12.25
N GLY A 331 4.97 -8.36 -10.94
CA GLY A 331 5.19 -7.33 -9.93
C GLY A 331 3.96 -6.51 -9.53
N LEU A 332 2.76 -6.91 -9.94
CA LEU A 332 1.46 -6.33 -9.55
C LEU A 332 0.60 -7.39 -8.85
N SER A 333 -0.47 -6.98 -8.18
CA SER A 333 -1.39 -7.93 -7.54
C SER A 333 -2.11 -8.82 -8.56
N PRO A 334 -2.57 -10.03 -8.15
CA PRO A 334 -3.26 -10.95 -9.07
C PRO A 334 -4.55 -10.40 -9.68
N ASP A 335 -5.19 -9.46 -9.00
CA ASP A 335 -6.44 -8.79 -9.38
C ASP A 335 -6.23 -7.39 -9.97
N HIS A 336 -4.98 -6.99 -10.22
CA HIS A 336 -4.67 -5.66 -10.73
C HIS A 336 -5.15 -5.46 -12.17
N PRO A 337 -5.88 -4.37 -12.50
CA PRO A 337 -6.46 -4.16 -13.84
C PRO A 337 -5.42 -4.02 -14.96
N LEU A 338 -4.19 -3.63 -14.65
CA LEU A 338 -3.08 -3.53 -15.60
C LEU A 338 -2.14 -4.76 -15.59
N LEU A 339 -2.53 -5.85 -14.92
CA LEU A 339 -1.75 -7.10 -14.98
C LEU A 339 -1.72 -7.62 -16.42
N ALA A 340 -0.54 -7.93 -16.94
CA ALA A 340 -0.40 -8.51 -18.26
C ALA A 340 -0.99 -9.94 -18.29
N PRO A 341 -1.85 -10.28 -19.28
CA PRO A 341 -2.60 -11.53 -19.25
C PRO A 341 -1.78 -12.76 -19.70
N ASP A 342 -0.61 -12.54 -20.27
CA ASP A 342 0.23 -13.53 -20.93
C ASP A 342 1.56 -13.80 -20.20
N LEU A 343 1.62 -13.50 -18.90
CA LEU A 343 2.81 -13.75 -18.09
C LEU A 343 3.04 -15.25 -17.87
N PRO A 344 4.32 -15.71 -17.85
CA PRO A 344 4.63 -17.10 -17.51
C PRO A 344 4.21 -17.41 -16.07
N THR A 345 3.68 -18.61 -15.84
CA THR A 345 3.23 -19.01 -14.50
C THR A 345 4.34 -19.60 -13.64
N TYR A 346 5.42 -20.13 -14.24
CA TYR A 346 6.45 -20.90 -13.52
C TYR A 346 5.83 -21.93 -12.58
N ASP A 347 4.82 -22.67 -13.06
CA ASP A 347 4.23 -23.77 -12.30
C ASP A 347 5.31 -24.81 -11.97
N ARG A 348 5.18 -25.44 -10.81
CA ARG A 348 6.17 -26.39 -10.30
C ARG A 348 6.47 -27.49 -11.33
N ASP A 349 7.75 -27.63 -11.67
CA ASP A 349 8.29 -28.61 -12.60
C ASP A 349 9.70 -29.02 -12.14
N VAL A 350 9.76 -29.99 -11.23
CA VAL A 350 11.03 -30.45 -10.63
C VAL A 350 11.99 -31.02 -11.69
N PRO A 351 11.56 -31.86 -12.65
CA PRO A 351 12.46 -32.34 -13.71
C PRO A 351 13.07 -31.21 -14.53
N ARG A 352 12.29 -30.20 -14.88
CA ARG A 352 12.76 -29.02 -15.60
C ARG A 352 13.75 -28.21 -14.78
N ALA A 353 13.44 -27.94 -13.52
CA ALA A 353 14.33 -27.24 -12.59
C ALA A 353 15.69 -27.95 -12.49
N MET A 354 15.68 -29.27 -12.30
CA MET A 354 16.91 -30.09 -12.23
C MET A 354 17.73 -30.01 -13.53
N SER A 355 17.08 -30.15 -14.68
CA SER A 355 17.74 -30.05 -15.99
C SER A 355 18.40 -28.69 -16.23
N MET A 356 17.73 -27.59 -15.81
CA MET A 356 18.27 -26.23 -15.90
C MET A 356 19.49 -26.04 -14.99
N LEU A 357 19.45 -26.57 -13.76
CA LEU A 357 20.59 -26.53 -12.83
C LEU A 357 21.78 -27.36 -13.35
N ASP A 358 21.50 -28.53 -13.94
CA ASP A 358 22.53 -29.39 -14.58
C ASP A 358 23.22 -28.67 -15.75
N ALA A 359 22.45 -27.95 -16.56
CA ALA A 359 22.97 -27.16 -17.68
C ALA A 359 23.88 -26.01 -17.23
N LEU A 360 23.68 -25.48 -16.01
CA LEU A 360 24.56 -24.50 -15.38
C LEU A 360 25.83 -25.13 -14.75
N GLY A 361 25.95 -26.48 -14.77
CA GLY A 361 27.06 -27.18 -14.15
C GLY A 361 26.90 -27.38 -12.64
N LEU A 362 25.75 -27.05 -12.08
CA LEU A 362 25.42 -27.36 -10.69
C LEU A 362 24.92 -28.80 -10.61
N LYS A 363 25.82 -29.75 -10.37
CA LYS A 363 25.54 -31.21 -10.39
C LYS A 363 25.88 -31.83 -9.05
N ASP A 364 25.20 -32.89 -8.70
CA ASP A 364 25.58 -33.77 -7.60
C ASP A 364 26.80 -34.61 -8.04
N ALA A 365 27.99 -34.19 -7.64
CA ALA A 365 29.22 -34.79 -8.07
C ALA A 365 29.67 -35.95 -7.15
N ASN A 366 29.16 -35.99 -5.92
CA ASN A 366 29.51 -36.95 -4.89
C ASN A 366 28.41 -37.97 -4.58
N GLU A 367 27.25 -37.86 -5.29
CA GLU A 367 26.07 -38.73 -5.15
C GLU A 367 25.41 -38.69 -3.76
N ASP A 368 25.50 -37.54 -3.04
CA ASP A 368 24.84 -37.35 -1.74
C ASP A 368 23.40 -36.81 -1.84
N GLY A 369 22.92 -36.58 -3.07
CA GLY A 369 21.60 -36.03 -3.35
C GLY A 369 21.55 -34.50 -3.34
N LEU A 370 22.70 -33.84 -3.16
CA LEU A 370 22.84 -32.39 -3.17
C LEU A 370 23.77 -31.94 -4.30
N ARG A 371 23.57 -30.72 -4.76
CA ARG A 371 24.35 -30.14 -5.86
C ARG A 371 25.63 -29.51 -5.36
N ASP A 372 26.64 -29.61 -6.20
CA ASP A 372 27.94 -28.96 -6.01
C ASP A 372 28.12 -27.81 -7.01
N LEU A 373 28.99 -26.87 -6.67
CA LEU A 373 29.49 -25.87 -7.62
C LEU A 373 30.36 -26.53 -8.70
N PRO A 374 30.52 -25.91 -9.88
CA PRO A 374 31.54 -26.32 -10.82
C PRO A 374 32.90 -26.37 -10.14
N GLY A 375 33.49 -27.58 -10.05
CA GLY A 375 34.73 -27.81 -9.30
C GLY A 375 34.55 -28.64 -8.02
N GLY A 376 33.30 -29.06 -7.69
CA GLY A 376 32.99 -30.05 -6.65
C GLY A 376 32.89 -29.51 -5.22
N ALA A 377 32.85 -28.20 -5.04
CA ALA A 377 32.56 -27.62 -3.72
C ALA A 377 31.05 -27.65 -3.44
N PRO A 378 30.60 -28.02 -2.21
CA PRO A 378 29.17 -28.06 -1.88
C PRO A 378 28.43 -26.73 -2.17
N PHE A 379 27.27 -26.83 -2.81
CA PHE A 379 26.43 -25.67 -3.14
C PHE A 379 25.39 -25.44 -2.04
N VAL A 380 25.81 -24.80 -0.96
CA VAL A 380 24.99 -24.50 0.21
C VAL A 380 24.47 -23.06 0.14
N GLN A 381 23.16 -22.88 0.31
CA GLN A 381 22.50 -21.58 0.25
C GLN A 381 22.11 -21.07 1.63
N GLU A 382 22.43 -19.80 1.94
CA GLU A 382 21.86 -19.13 3.10
C GLU A 382 20.56 -18.42 2.70
N LEU A 383 19.47 -18.73 3.40
CA LEU A 383 18.16 -18.08 3.27
C LEU A 383 17.89 -17.25 4.52
N GLN A 384 17.90 -15.92 4.38
CA GLN A 384 17.49 -15.03 5.44
C GLN A 384 15.97 -14.96 5.54
N ALA A 385 15.44 -15.07 6.76
CA ALA A 385 14.04 -15.01 7.06
C ALA A 385 13.77 -14.18 8.32
N ASN A 386 12.63 -13.53 8.35
CA ASN A 386 12.17 -12.78 9.52
C ASN A 386 11.53 -13.75 10.53
N SER A 387 12.02 -13.74 11.78
CA SER A 387 11.59 -14.66 12.82
C SER A 387 10.13 -14.50 13.23
N ARG A 388 9.50 -13.35 12.94
CA ARG A 388 8.10 -13.09 13.24
C ARG A 388 7.16 -13.47 12.10
N PHE A 389 7.53 -13.19 10.84
CA PHE A 389 6.58 -13.20 9.73
C PHE A 389 6.82 -14.32 8.70
N THR A 390 8.03 -14.92 8.63
CA THR A 390 8.34 -15.84 7.54
C THR A 390 8.95 -17.19 7.95
N PRO A 391 8.83 -17.67 9.22
CA PRO A 391 9.50 -18.91 9.59
C PRO A 391 8.97 -20.14 8.84
N LYS A 392 7.64 -20.27 8.71
CA LYS A 392 7.02 -21.38 7.99
C LYS A 392 7.30 -21.32 6.48
N SER A 393 7.30 -20.14 5.91
CA SER A 393 7.65 -19.93 4.50
C SER A 393 9.09 -20.33 4.20
N ALA A 394 10.02 -20.03 5.10
CA ALA A 394 11.42 -20.40 4.96
C ALA A 394 11.61 -21.92 4.97
N GLU A 395 10.91 -22.64 5.85
CA GLU A 395 10.96 -24.10 5.90
C GLU A 395 10.39 -24.73 4.61
N LEU A 396 9.28 -24.18 4.06
CA LEU A 396 8.75 -24.67 2.79
C LEU A 396 9.69 -24.41 1.62
N VAL A 397 10.29 -23.23 1.53
CA VAL A 397 11.30 -22.92 0.51
C VAL A 397 12.47 -23.91 0.61
N LYS A 398 12.95 -24.19 1.82
CA LYS A 398 14.01 -25.19 2.05
C LYS A 398 13.57 -26.60 1.62
N GLU A 399 12.34 -27.03 1.97
CA GLU A 399 11.75 -28.32 1.58
C GLU A 399 11.76 -28.47 0.06
N TYR A 400 11.20 -27.51 -0.69
CA TYR A 400 11.12 -27.58 -2.15
C TYR A 400 12.49 -27.50 -2.82
N LEU A 401 13.39 -26.66 -2.34
CA LEU A 401 14.72 -26.54 -2.94
C LEU A 401 15.59 -27.76 -2.71
N ARG A 402 15.36 -28.50 -1.60
CA ARG A 402 16.01 -29.79 -1.38
C ARG A 402 15.60 -30.84 -2.42
N GLU A 403 14.36 -30.82 -2.88
CA GLU A 403 13.89 -31.76 -3.93
C GLU A 403 14.57 -31.56 -5.27
N VAL A 404 15.10 -30.35 -5.55
CA VAL A 404 15.91 -30.08 -6.73
C VAL A 404 17.41 -30.14 -6.44
N GLY A 405 17.80 -30.67 -5.26
CA GLY A 405 19.18 -30.91 -4.84
C GLY A 405 19.90 -29.69 -4.27
N ILE A 406 19.20 -28.64 -3.82
CA ILE A 406 19.83 -27.45 -3.25
C ILE A 406 19.75 -27.51 -1.72
N ASP A 407 20.91 -27.51 -1.04
CA ASP A 407 20.96 -27.38 0.45
C ASP A 407 20.70 -25.94 0.87
N VAL A 408 19.71 -25.74 1.77
CA VAL A 408 19.35 -24.42 2.29
C VAL A 408 19.51 -24.37 3.80
N ARG A 409 20.30 -23.43 4.27
CA ARG A 409 20.46 -23.09 5.69
C ARG A 409 19.68 -21.82 5.99
N ILE A 410 18.70 -21.94 6.88
CA ILE A 410 17.84 -20.81 7.25
C ILE A 410 18.55 -20.00 8.34
N ARG A 411 18.65 -18.70 8.11
CA ARG A 411 19.12 -17.70 9.08
C ARG A 411 17.96 -16.83 9.52
N MET A 412 17.46 -17.08 10.74
CA MET A 412 16.40 -16.27 11.33
C MET A 412 16.95 -14.97 11.91
N LEU A 413 16.34 -13.85 11.54
CA LEU A 413 16.67 -12.51 12.01
C LEU A 413 15.45 -11.85 12.63
N ASP A 414 15.64 -10.94 13.59
CA ASP A 414 14.59 -10.02 13.99
C ASP A 414 14.24 -9.06 12.85
N LYS A 415 13.07 -8.40 12.94
CA LYS A 415 12.58 -7.58 11.83
C LYS A 415 13.53 -6.43 11.48
N ALA A 416 14.09 -5.74 12.45
CA ALA A 416 14.95 -4.57 12.20
C ALA A 416 16.25 -4.99 11.50
N THR A 417 16.91 -6.05 11.98
CA THR A 417 18.11 -6.63 11.37
C THR A 417 17.83 -7.18 9.98
N ALA A 418 16.66 -7.82 9.76
CA ALA A 418 16.27 -8.32 8.45
C ALA A 418 16.06 -7.18 7.44
N ASP A 419 15.37 -6.11 7.84
CA ASP A 419 15.13 -4.94 7.00
C ASP A 419 16.43 -4.20 6.65
N GLU A 420 17.34 -4.05 7.61
CA GLU A 420 18.67 -3.46 7.37
C GLU A 420 19.51 -4.31 6.42
N SER A 421 19.60 -5.62 6.68
CA SER A 421 20.31 -6.57 5.82
C SER A 421 19.77 -6.55 4.39
N ALA A 422 18.45 -6.53 4.24
CA ALA A 422 17.79 -6.44 2.95
C ALA A 422 18.12 -5.13 2.21
N GLY A 423 18.06 -4.00 2.91
CA GLY A 423 18.38 -2.68 2.35
C GLY A 423 19.84 -2.53 1.91
N GLN A 424 20.76 -3.23 2.57
CA GLN A 424 22.20 -3.22 2.27
C GLN A 424 22.61 -4.32 1.26
N GLY A 425 21.72 -5.26 0.91
CA GLY A 425 22.06 -6.42 0.07
C GLY A 425 22.99 -7.43 0.77
N ASN A 426 22.97 -7.50 2.11
CA ASN A 426 23.79 -8.39 2.91
C ASN A 426 23.19 -9.79 3.03
N TYR A 427 22.79 -10.38 1.91
CA TYR A 427 22.21 -11.72 1.81
C TYR A 427 22.58 -12.38 0.48
N THR A 428 22.41 -13.69 0.40
CA THR A 428 22.42 -14.45 -0.85
C THR A 428 21.00 -14.66 -1.34
N MET A 429 20.14 -15.19 -0.46
CA MET A 429 18.71 -15.29 -0.63
C MET A 429 18.01 -14.73 0.61
N ALA A 430 16.86 -14.06 0.43
CA ALA A 430 16.08 -13.50 1.53
C ALA A 430 14.58 -13.55 1.23
N LEU A 431 13.77 -13.83 2.26
CA LEU A 431 12.33 -13.67 2.21
C LEU A 431 11.95 -12.24 2.60
N ILE A 432 11.39 -11.50 1.66
CA ILE A 432 11.03 -10.11 1.84
C ILE A 432 9.57 -9.91 1.47
N GLY A 433 8.80 -9.31 2.39
CA GLY A 433 7.40 -8.96 2.19
C GLY A 433 7.22 -7.47 1.93
N TYR A 434 6.29 -7.12 1.06
CA TYR A 434 5.94 -5.73 0.77
C TYR A 434 4.50 -5.58 0.30
N GLY A 435 3.91 -4.41 0.60
CA GLY A 435 2.55 -4.05 0.22
C GLY A 435 2.50 -3.02 -0.90
N GLY A 436 1.30 -2.53 -1.18
CA GLY A 436 1.02 -1.53 -2.21
C GLY A 436 0.95 -2.13 -3.62
N MET A 437 0.64 -3.44 -3.71
CA MET A 437 0.63 -4.18 -4.98
C MET A 437 -0.59 -3.86 -5.85
N SER A 438 -1.63 -3.28 -5.27
CA SER A 438 -2.89 -2.87 -5.95
C SER A 438 -2.89 -1.41 -6.38
N GLY A 439 -1.84 -0.64 -6.06
CA GLY A 439 -1.70 0.77 -6.41
C GLY A 439 -1.20 1.03 -7.82
N ASP A 440 -0.93 2.31 -8.13
CA ASP A 440 -0.36 2.66 -9.43
C ASP A 440 0.90 1.82 -9.73
N PRO A 441 0.99 1.23 -10.92
CA PRO A 441 2.08 0.36 -11.30
C PRO A 441 3.47 1.01 -11.24
N ASP A 442 3.58 2.35 -11.37
CA ASP A 442 4.85 3.06 -11.32
C ASP A 442 5.58 2.80 -10.01
N GLN A 443 4.86 2.87 -8.89
CA GLN A 443 5.45 2.64 -7.57
C GLN A 443 6.04 1.23 -7.45
N ASN A 444 5.40 0.22 -8.04
CA ASN A 444 5.85 -1.16 -7.97
C ASN A 444 6.90 -1.50 -9.03
N LEU A 445 6.72 -1.03 -10.25
CA LEU A 445 7.58 -1.41 -11.38
C LEU A 445 8.84 -0.55 -11.45
N ARG A 446 8.71 0.77 -11.48
CA ARG A 446 9.87 1.66 -11.60
C ARG A 446 10.75 1.60 -10.36
N SER A 447 10.17 1.71 -9.16
CA SER A 447 10.97 1.75 -7.93
C SER A 447 11.71 0.45 -7.64
N ARG A 448 11.19 -0.70 -8.11
CA ARG A 448 11.77 -2.02 -7.85
C ARG A 448 12.65 -2.55 -8.97
N TYR A 449 12.38 -2.19 -10.23
CA TYR A 449 13.02 -2.83 -11.37
C TYR A 449 13.80 -1.86 -12.28
N ALA A 450 13.52 -0.57 -12.24
CA ALA A 450 14.27 0.39 -13.04
C ALA A 450 15.59 0.78 -12.36
N ALA A 451 16.68 0.72 -13.12
CA ALA A 451 18.00 1.17 -12.67
C ALA A 451 18.11 2.69 -12.79
N SER A 452 17.52 3.41 -11.85
CA SER A 452 17.57 4.87 -11.77
C SER A 452 18.39 5.30 -10.53
N PRO A 453 19.09 6.46 -10.55
CA PRO A 453 19.62 7.05 -9.33
C PRO A 453 18.58 7.28 -8.24
N LYS A 454 17.31 7.36 -8.66
CA LYS A 454 16.13 7.50 -7.81
C LYS A 454 15.52 6.15 -7.40
N SER A 455 16.03 5.00 -7.91
CA SER A 455 15.52 3.68 -7.53
C SER A 455 15.75 3.41 -6.05
N THR A 456 14.84 2.63 -5.46
CA THR A 456 14.93 2.26 -4.05
C THR A 456 16.21 1.48 -3.76
N SER A 457 16.59 1.41 -2.50
CA SER A 457 17.73 0.62 -2.02
C SER A 457 17.66 -0.86 -2.46
N PHE A 458 16.44 -1.40 -2.62
CA PHE A 458 16.24 -2.80 -3.04
C PHE A 458 16.83 -3.12 -4.41
N THR A 459 16.50 -2.34 -5.45
CA THR A 459 17.02 -2.61 -6.81
C THR A 459 18.55 -2.53 -6.85
N ARG A 460 19.11 -1.54 -6.15
CA ARG A 460 20.56 -1.41 -6.01
C ARG A 460 21.18 -2.56 -5.22
N ALA A 461 20.49 -3.01 -4.17
CA ALA A 461 20.97 -4.08 -3.30
C ALA A 461 21.03 -5.44 -4.00
N ILE A 462 20.07 -5.75 -4.87
CA ILE A 462 20.04 -7.02 -5.62
C ILE A 462 20.89 -7.02 -6.88
N GLY A 463 21.36 -5.86 -7.32
CA GLY A 463 22.23 -5.75 -8.52
C GLY A 463 21.51 -5.99 -9.85
N TYR A 464 20.17 -5.86 -9.90
CA TYR A 464 19.41 -6.00 -11.14
C TYR A 464 19.50 -4.74 -11.98
N SER A 465 19.73 -4.90 -13.28
CA SER A 465 19.70 -3.82 -14.26
C SER A 465 19.28 -4.36 -15.64
N ASN A 466 18.19 -3.82 -16.17
CA ASN A 466 17.76 -4.05 -17.54
C ASN A 466 17.45 -2.69 -18.18
N PRO A 467 18.24 -2.23 -19.18
CA PRO A 467 18.02 -0.94 -19.82
C PRO A 467 16.64 -0.80 -20.48
N ALA A 468 16.08 -1.89 -21.02
CA ALA A 468 14.75 -1.85 -21.64
C ALA A 468 13.64 -1.66 -20.59
N VAL A 469 13.77 -2.27 -19.41
CA VAL A 469 12.86 -2.03 -18.28
C VAL A 469 12.95 -0.58 -17.82
N THR A 470 14.15 -0.03 -17.76
CA THR A 470 14.36 1.37 -17.34
C THR A 470 13.75 2.34 -18.36
N ASP A 471 13.96 2.14 -19.67
CA ASP A 471 13.36 2.96 -20.73
C ASP A 471 11.82 2.93 -20.69
N LEU A 472 11.25 1.73 -20.60
CA LEU A 472 9.79 1.57 -20.53
C LEU A 472 9.23 2.22 -19.24
N ALA A 473 9.92 2.11 -18.12
CA ALA A 473 9.49 2.72 -16.87
C ALA A 473 9.48 4.26 -16.94
N GLU A 474 10.45 4.87 -17.59
CA GLU A 474 10.46 6.33 -17.82
C GLU A 474 9.35 6.75 -18.82
N ARG A 475 9.13 5.96 -19.87
CA ARG A 475 8.10 6.25 -20.88
C ARG A 475 6.69 6.13 -20.32
N GLN A 476 6.40 5.08 -19.52
CA GLN A 476 5.08 4.92 -18.90
C GLN A 476 4.77 6.06 -17.90
N LEU A 477 5.80 6.59 -17.21
CA LEU A 477 5.64 7.69 -16.27
C LEU A 477 5.16 8.99 -16.94
N ILE A 478 5.57 9.25 -18.17
CA ILE A 478 5.18 10.44 -18.92
C ILE A 478 3.99 10.23 -19.87
N ALA A 479 3.46 9.01 -19.94
CA ALA A 479 2.29 8.67 -20.75
C ALA A 479 1.00 9.03 -19.97
N LEU A 480 0.44 10.21 -20.24
CA LEU A 480 -0.74 10.73 -19.56
C LEU A 480 -2.03 10.02 -19.98
N ASP A 481 -2.07 9.47 -21.19
CA ASP A 481 -3.20 8.71 -21.72
C ASP A 481 -3.12 7.25 -21.25
N ALA A 482 -4.17 6.77 -20.58
CA ALA A 482 -4.20 5.42 -19.99
C ALA A 482 -4.06 4.29 -21.03
N GLU A 483 -4.62 4.47 -22.25
CA GLU A 483 -4.53 3.47 -23.31
C GLU A 483 -3.12 3.40 -23.91
N GLN A 484 -2.39 4.52 -23.91
CA GLN A 484 -0.98 4.54 -24.32
C GLN A 484 -0.06 4.00 -23.22
N ARG A 485 -0.40 4.25 -21.95
CA ARG A 485 0.36 3.82 -20.78
C ARG A 485 0.29 2.30 -20.55
N LYS A 486 -0.90 1.71 -20.71
CA LYS A 486 -1.17 0.30 -20.44
C LYS A 486 -0.20 -0.67 -21.14
N PRO A 487 0.05 -0.61 -22.45
CA PRO A 487 1.01 -1.50 -23.11
C PRO A 487 2.44 -1.34 -22.55
N LEU A 488 2.88 -0.14 -22.23
CA LEU A 488 4.20 0.10 -21.65
C LEU A 488 4.35 -0.61 -20.29
N VAL A 489 3.33 -0.48 -19.43
CA VAL A 489 3.25 -1.17 -18.13
C VAL A 489 3.28 -2.69 -18.31
N GLN A 490 2.57 -3.23 -19.29
CA GLN A 490 2.54 -4.66 -19.58
C GLN A 490 3.86 -5.19 -20.16
N ASP A 491 4.54 -4.40 -20.99
CA ASP A 491 5.85 -4.76 -21.54
C ASP A 491 6.93 -4.79 -20.44
N ILE A 492 6.90 -3.89 -19.47
CA ILE A 492 7.76 -3.97 -18.27
C ILE A 492 7.53 -5.31 -17.56
N GLN A 493 6.27 -5.68 -17.34
CA GLN A 493 5.91 -6.93 -16.66
C GLN A 493 6.44 -8.17 -17.38
N ARG A 494 6.35 -8.21 -18.71
CA ARG A 494 6.88 -9.32 -19.53
C ARG A 494 8.39 -9.45 -19.38
N LEU A 495 9.13 -8.34 -19.48
CA LEU A 495 10.59 -8.35 -19.30
C LEU A 495 10.99 -8.78 -17.89
N VAL A 496 10.33 -8.24 -16.87
CA VAL A 496 10.59 -8.59 -15.47
C VAL A 496 10.24 -10.04 -15.19
N ALA A 497 9.14 -10.55 -15.76
CA ALA A 497 8.75 -11.95 -15.62
C ALA A 497 9.74 -12.91 -16.30
N GLU A 498 10.33 -12.52 -17.42
CA GLU A 498 11.37 -13.30 -18.10
C GLU A 498 12.69 -13.29 -17.32
N ASP A 499 13.15 -12.12 -16.88
CA ASP A 499 14.40 -11.94 -16.14
C ASP A 499 14.33 -12.50 -14.71
N LEU A 500 13.14 -12.48 -14.13
CA LEU A 500 12.80 -12.97 -12.79
C LEU A 500 13.79 -12.55 -11.71
N PRO A 501 14.07 -11.23 -11.54
CA PRO A 501 15.02 -10.78 -10.54
C PRO A 501 14.53 -11.00 -9.09
N ILE A 502 13.20 -11.10 -8.93
CA ILE A 502 12.49 -11.39 -7.69
C ILE A 502 11.52 -12.52 -8.00
N ILE A 503 11.49 -13.56 -7.17
CA ILE A 503 10.57 -14.69 -7.33
C ILE A 503 9.39 -14.49 -6.37
N PRO A 504 8.21 -14.09 -6.88
CA PRO A 504 7.00 -13.97 -6.08
C PRO A 504 6.57 -15.33 -5.54
N LEU A 505 6.25 -15.42 -4.26
CA LEU A 505 5.80 -16.66 -3.64
C LEU A 505 4.28 -16.69 -3.54
N TYR A 506 3.70 -15.79 -2.73
CA TYR A 506 2.25 -15.72 -2.56
C TYR A 506 1.80 -14.34 -2.11
N SER A 507 0.52 -14.05 -2.38
CA SER A 507 -0.19 -12.87 -1.92
C SER A 507 -1.35 -13.32 -1.03
N PRO A 508 -1.34 -13.06 0.28
CA PRO A 508 -2.48 -13.32 1.14
C PRO A 508 -3.62 -12.37 0.80
N GLN A 509 -4.85 -12.85 0.88
CA GLN A 509 -6.01 -11.98 0.84
C GLN A 509 -6.12 -11.26 2.19
N ARG A 510 -6.23 -9.93 2.16
CA ARG A 510 -6.51 -9.16 3.38
C ARG A 510 -7.89 -9.50 3.92
N MET A 511 -8.02 -9.51 5.23
CA MET A 511 -9.30 -9.65 5.93
C MET A 511 -9.33 -8.72 7.12
N THR A 512 -10.46 -8.05 7.32
CA THR A 512 -10.75 -7.27 8.53
C THR A 512 -11.97 -7.87 9.23
N PHE A 513 -11.84 -8.12 10.51
CA PHE A 513 -12.97 -8.37 11.39
C PHE A 513 -13.24 -7.14 12.25
N SER A 514 -14.50 -6.78 12.43
CA SER A 514 -14.90 -5.64 13.26
C SER A 514 -16.12 -5.97 14.10
N LYS A 515 -16.30 -5.28 15.22
CA LYS A 515 -17.51 -5.39 16.02
C LYS A 515 -18.70 -4.81 15.27
N ALA A 516 -19.75 -5.61 15.12
CA ALA A 516 -21.00 -5.18 14.50
C ALA A 516 -21.65 -4.03 15.28
N GLY A 517 -22.19 -3.04 14.56
CA GLY A 517 -22.95 -1.93 15.13
C GLY A 517 -22.12 -0.84 15.83
N ILE A 518 -20.77 -0.89 15.79
CA ILE A 518 -19.91 0.22 16.23
C ILE A 518 -19.61 1.14 15.05
N PHE A 519 -19.06 0.55 14.00
CA PHE A 519 -18.76 1.23 12.74
C PHE A 519 -18.91 0.21 11.61
N ASP A 520 -19.83 0.45 10.66
CA ASP A 520 -20.21 -0.56 9.67
C ASP A 520 -19.75 -0.23 8.24
N ASN A 521 -19.24 1.00 7.99
CA ASN A 521 -18.82 1.45 6.67
C ASN A 521 -17.34 1.19 6.34
N TRP A 522 -16.80 0.09 6.86
CA TRP A 522 -15.43 -0.32 6.54
C TRP A 522 -15.24 -0.58 5.06
N TYR A 523 -14.09 -0.15 4.52
CA TYR A 523 -13.67 -0.46 3.16
C TYR A 523 -12.14 -0.44 3.03
N TYR A 524 -11.66 -1.04 1.98
CA TYR A 524 -10.28 -0.90 1.52
C TYR A 524 -10.26 0.09 0.36
N THR A 525 -9.25 0.96 0.33
CA THR A 525 -9.00 1.85 -0.80
C THR A 525 -7.93 1.24 -1.69
N PRO A 526 -8.20 0.99 -2.97
CA PRO A 526 -7.20 0.46 -3.89
C PRO A 526 -5.97 1.37 -3.94
N GLY A 527 -4.78 0.79 -3.79
CA GLY A 527 -3.52 1.52 -3.94
C GLY A 527 -3.16 2.55 -2.89
N CYS A 528 -4.05 2.88 -1.99
CA CYS A 528 -3.79 3.92 -1.00
C CYS A 528 -2.69 3.53 -0.01
N THR A 529 -1.57 4.22 -0.06
CA THR A 529 -0.48 4.04 0.91
C THR A 529 -0.80 4.66 2.28
N PRO A 530 -1.29 5.92 2.36
CA PRO A 530 -1.60 6.55 3.64
C PRO A 530 -2.90 6.08 4.29
N CYS A 531 -3.74 5.31 3.58
CA CYS A 531 -4.97 4.73 4.13
C CYS A 531 -4.94 3.19 4.19
N ARG A 532 -3.75 2.65 4.33
CA ARG A 532 -3.49 1.21 4.36
C ARG A 532 -4.49 0.43 5.20
N GLY A 533 -5.04 -0.64 4.63
CA GLY A 533 -6.09 -1.42 5.27
C GLY A 533 -7.40 -0.64 5.37
N THR A 534 -8.09 -0.80 6.46
CA THR A 534 -9.35 -0.12 6.77
C THR A 534 -9.12 1.15 7.61
N ARG A 535 -8.07 1.94 7.31
CA ARG A 535 -7.65 3.11 8.11
C ARG A 535 -7.75 4.43 7.36
N ASN A 536 -8.54 4.47 6.29
CA ASN A 536 -8.74 5.67 5.51
C ASN A 536 -9.45 6.76 6.35
N LYS A 537 -8.83 7.95 6.45
CA LYS A 537 -9.42 9.07 7.21
C LYS A 537 -10.75 9.54 6.63
N HIS A 538 -11.00 9.36 5.32
CA HIS A 538 -12.27 9.71 4.71
C HIS A 538 -13.46 9.02 5.40
N MET A 539 -13.39 7.69 5.62
CA MET A 539 -14.49 7.00 6.30
C MET A 539 -14.63 7.41 7.77
N LEU A 540 -13.52 7.74 8.45
CA LEU A 540 -13.56 8.20 9.84
C LEU A 540 -14.17 9.59 9.97
N VAL A 541 -14.01 10.43 8.93
CA VAL A 541 -14.58 11.77 8.86
C VAL A 541 -16.05 11.74 8.45
N THR A 542 -16.38 11.03 7.39
CA THR A 542 -17.71 11.09 6.75
C THR A 542 -18.67 10.01 7.25
N GLY A 543 -18.16 8.91 7.79
CA GLY A 543 -18.97 7.71 8.05
C GLY A 543 -19.48 7.04 6.78
N LYS A 544 -18.95 7.37 5.60
CA LYS A 544 -19.41 6.90 4.29
C LYS A 544 -18.30 6.17 3.52
N ARG A 545 -18.69 5.44 2.49
CA ARG A 545 -17.76 4.80 1.57
C ARG A 545 -17.29 5.74 0.46
N THR A 546 -18.20 6.56 -0.05
CA THR A 546 -17.94 7.51 -1.14
C THR A 546 -18.62 8.85 -0.86
N GLY A 547 -18.04 9.94 -1.39
CA GLY A 547 -18.55 11.30 -1.27
C GLY A 547 -18.50 11.87 0.16
N PHE A 548 -19.12 13.04 0.35
CA PHE A 548 -19.15 13.78 1.62
C PHE A 548 -20.55 13.88 2.21
#